data_187c15240a904b11d585a71f86ba3a96
#
_entry.id   187c15240a904b11d585a71f86ba3a96
#
_cell.length_a   1.000
_cell.length_b   1.000
_cell.length_c   1.000
_cell.angle_alpha   90.00
_cell.angle_beta   90.00
_cell.angle_gamma   90.00
#
_symmetry.space_group_name_H-M   'P 1'
#
loop_
_entity.id
_entity.type
_entity.pdbx_description
1 polymer ?
#
loop_
_entity_poly.entity_id
_entity_poly.type
_entity_poly.pdbx_seq_one_letter_code
_entity_poly.pdbx_strand_id
1 'polypeptide(L)'
;VFTLDGIRKFHHWTHTSLSIVIDHLSTLPAIDYEKQLPGFSTLRHHIVHVFNGEGFWIHSLQGLSYIDREMAEYPAAADTRRLQQEIHQNTLAYLSGLTEQQLNANTALRFPDGDLVTRTPALIIHHFLTHAHHHKGQIASICRLLGYPLPDTYLCQFE
;
A
#
# COMPACT_ATOMS: atom_id res chain seq x y z
N VAL A 1 19.17 0.51 -12.59
CA VAL A 1 18.27 1.51 -13.20
C VAL A 1 16.91 0.89 -13.34
N PHE A 2 15.89 1.55 -12.79
CA PHE A 2 14.50 1.10 -12.90
C PHE A 2 13.85 1.73 -14.12
N THR A 3 12.94 0.99 -14.77
CA THR A 3 12.14 1.50 -15.88
C THR A 3 10.75 1.92 -15.37
N LEU A 4 10.15 2.93 -16.01
CA LEU A 4 8.77 3.35 -15.71
C LEU A 4 7.76 2.22 -15.96
N ASP A 5 7.95 1.46 -17.04
CA ASP A 5 7.10 0.32 -17.37
C ASP A 5 7.15 -0.76 -16.27
N GLY A 6 8.37 -1.15 -15.84
CA GLY A 6 8.55 -2.12 -14.76
C GLY A 6 7.92 -1.68 -13.43
N ILE A 7 8.09 -0.40 -13.06
CA ILE A 7 7.47 0.18 -11.86
C ILE A 7 5.93 0.18 -11.97
N ARG A 8 5.37 0.59 -13.11
CA ARG A 8 3.92 0.60 -13.34
C ARG A 8 3.32 -0.80 -13.28
N LYS A 9 3.98 -1.80 -13.86
CA LYS A 9 3.55 -3.20 -13.79
C LYS A 9 3.58 -3.71 -12.35
N PHE A 10 4.68 -3.49 -11.63
CA PHE A 10 4.78 -3.92 -10.23
C PHE A 10 3.73 -3.25 -9.34
N HIS A 11 3.48 -1.96 -9.52
CA HIS A 11 2.41 -1.24 -8.83
C HIS A 11 1.02 -1.83 -9.16
N HIS A 12 0.73 -2.06 -10.45
CA HIS A 12 -0.52 -2.67 -10.89
C HIS A 12 -0.74 -4.05 -10.26
N TRP A 13 0.25 -4.93 -10.32
CA TRP A 13 0.16 -6.27 -9.72
C TRP A 13 -0.03 -6.22 -8.21
N THR A 14 0.66 -5.31 -7.53
CA THR A 14 0.50 -5.10 -6.08
C THR A 14 -0.94 -4.70 -5.75
N HIS A 15 -1.50 -3.72 -6.47
CA HIS A 15 -2.89 -3.29 -6.24
C HIS A 15 -3.92 -4.35 -6.62
N THR A 16 -3.68 -5.15 -7.66
CA THR A 16 -4.52 -6.30 -8.02
C THR A 16 -4.52 -7.33 -6.87
N SER A 17 -3.33 -7.66 -6.34
CA SER A 17 -3.18 -8.54 -5.19
C SER A 17 -3.91 -8.01 -3.94
N LEU A 18 -3.78 -6.71 -3.63
CA LEU A 18 -4.48 -6.07 -2.51
C LEU A 18 -6.00 -6.02 -2.72
N SER A 19 -6.47 -5.91 -3.96
CA SER A 19 -7.91 -6.00 -4.27
C SER A 19 -8.49 -7.36 -3.87
N ILE A 20 -7.78 -8.45 -4.17
CA ILE A 20 -8.19 -9.81 -3.76
C ILE A 20 -8.20 -9.92 -2.23
N VAL A 21 -7.21 -9.30 -1.55
CA VAL A 21 -7.17 -9.26 -0.08
C VAL A 21 -8.40 -8.54 0.48
N ILE A 22 -8.74 -7.35 -0.03
CA ILE A 22 -9.92 -6.59 0.42
C ILE A 22 -11.20 -7.39 0.21
N ASP A 23 -11.37 -8.03 -0.96
CA ASP A 23 -12.54 -8.86 -1.26
C ASP A 23 -12.67 -10.00 -0.26
N HIS A 24 -11.58 -10.69 0.04
CA HIS A 24 -11.55 -11.76 1.04
C HIS A 24 -11.89 -11.23 2.45
N LEU A 25 -11.22 -10.15 2.90
CA LEU A 25 -11.48 -9.56 4.20
C LEU A 25 -12.95 -9.10 4.35
N SER A 26 -13.58 -8.69 3.25
CA SER A 26 -14.99 -8.26 3.24
C SER A 26 -15.98 -9.41 3.48
N THR A 27 -15.51 -10.66 3.39
CA THR A 27 -16.33 -11.84 3.71
C THR A 27 -16.24 -12.25 5.18
N LEU A 28 -15.31 -11.69 5.95
CA LEU A 28 -15.08 -12.05 7.34
C LEU A 28 -16.13 -11.41 8.27
N PRO A 29 -16.45 -12.06 9.41
CA PRO A 29 -17.23 -11.41 10.46
C PRO A 29 -16.54 -10.13 10.94
N ALA A 30 -17.31 -9.06 11.17
CA ALA A 30 -16.78 -7.77 11.59
C ALA A 30 -15.91 -7.88 12.86
N ILE A 31 -16.29 -8.78 13.79
CA ILE A 31 -15.53 -9.01 15.03
C ILE A 31 -14.12 -9.56 14.76
N ASP A 32 -13.94 -10.37 13.73
CA ASP A 32 -12.62 -10.93 13.36
C ASP A 32 -11.77 -9.92 12.60
N TYR A 33 -12.40 -8.99 11.87
CA TYR A 33 -11.69 -7.87 11.21
C TYR A 33 -11.02 -6.92 12.21
N GLU A 34 -11.64 -6.76 13.40
CA GLU A 34 -11.17 -5.94 14.51
C GLU A 34 -10.34 -6.70 15.56
N LYS A 35 -10.21 -8.02 15.41
CA LYS A 35 -9.62 -8.86 16.44
C LYS A 35 -8.13 -8.64 16.57
N GLN A 36 -7.71 -8.31 17.78
CA GLN A 36 -6.30 -8.21 18.16
C GLN A 36 -5.78 -9.62 18.48
N LEU A 37 -4.74 -10.07 17.77
CA LEU A 37 -4.00 -11.29 18.07
C LEU A 37 -2.65 -10.96 18.72
N PRO A 38 -2.11 -11.82 19.62
CA PRO A 38 -0.80 -11.61 20.18
C PRO A 38 0.30 -11.43 19.12
N GLY A 39 1.05 -10.34 19.20
CA GLY A 39 2.13 -10.03 18.25
C GLY A 39 1.69 -9.43 16.92
N PHE A 40 0.38 -9.19 16.72
CA PHE A 40 -0.15 -8.55 15.51
C PHE A 40 -1.05 -7.36 15.85
N SER A 41 -1.14 -6.40 14.94
CA SER A 41 -2.25 -5.44 14.91
C SER A 41 -3.50 -6.09 14.31
N THR A 42 -4.62 -5.36 14.27
CA THR A 42 -5.87 -5.85 13.65
C THR A 42 -5.75 -5.93 12.13
N LEU A 43 -6.60 -6.73 11.47
CA LEU A 43 -6.68 -6.76 10.00
C LEU A 43 -6.98 -5.37 9.43
N ARG A 44 -7.91 -4.61 10.08
CA ARG A 44 -8.21 -3.22 9.72
C ARG A 44 -6.96 -2.36 9.75
N HIS A 45 -6.20 -2.41 10.83
CA HIS A 45 -4.96 -1.62 10.94
C HIS A 45 -4.02 -1.91 9.77
N HIS A 46 -3.74 -3.17 9.49
CA HIS A 46 -2.80 -3.53 8.43
C HIS A 46 -3.23 -3.04 7.05
N ILE A 47 -4.50 -3.24 6.67
CA ILE A 47 -4.95 -2.87 5.32
C ILE A 47 -5.03 -1.35 5.13
N VAL A 48 -5.49 -0.59 6.12
CA VAL A 48 -5.52 0.88 6.05
C VAL A 48 -4.11 1.46 6.09
N HIS A 49 -3.22 0.90 6.92
CA HIS A 49 -1.82 1.33 7.03
C HIS A 49 -1.05 1.16 5.71
N VAL A 50 -1.30 0.11 4.95
CA VAL A 50 -0.69 -0.08 3.62
C VAL A 50 -0.99 1.12 2.71
N PHE A 51 -2.24 1.55 2.64
CA PHE A 51 -2.63 2.67 1.76
C PHE A 51 -2.20 4.03 2.32
N ASN A 52 -2.23 4.22 3.64
CA ASN A 52 -1.65 5.41 4.27
C ASN A 52 -0.15 5.51 3.97
N GLY A 53 0.58 4.42 4.06
CA GLY A 53 2.00 4.38 3.74
C GLY A 53 2.31 4.78 2.30
N GLU A 54 1.57 4.23 1.32
CA GLU A 54 1.71 4.64 -0.08
C GLU A 54 1.34 6.10 -0.28
N GLY A 55 0.21 6.55 0.30
CA GLY A 55 -0.24 7.94 0.23
C GLY A 55 0.79 8.92 0.77
N PHE A 56 1.36 8.62 1.94
CA PHE A 56 2.42 9.42 2.54
C PHE A 56 3.64 9.58 1.60
N TRP A 57 4.12 8.48 1.05
CA TRP A 57 5.31 8.51 0.20
C TRP A 57 5.08 9.22 -1.13
N ILE A 58 3.93 8.99 -1.78
CA ILE A 58 3.60 9.68 -3.04
C ILE A 58 3.45 11.19 -2.84
N HIS A 59 2.77 11.63 -1.76
CA HIS A 59 2.66 13.05 -1.46
C HIS A 59 4.03 13.67 -1.13
N SER A 60 4.87 12.95 -0.38
CA SER A 60 6.24 13.39 -0.10
C SER A 60 7.07 13.57 -1.39
N LEU A 61 6.94 12.67 -2.36
CA LEU A 61 7.59 12.80 -3.67
C LEU A 61 7.06 13.99 -4.48
N GLN A 62 5.82 14.40 -4.28
CA GLN A 62 5.19 15.56 -4.90
C GLN A 62 5.48 16.88 -4.15
N GLY A 63 6.15 16.81 -3.00
CA GLY A 63 6.35 17.98 -2.12
C GLY A 63 5.07 18.44 -1.40
N LEU A 64 4.09 17.56 -1.27
CA LEU A 64 2.80 17.80 -0.63
C LEU A 64 2.74 17.17 0.76
N SER A 65 1.92 17.72 1.64
CA SER A 65 1.58 17.10 2.91
C SER A 65 0.56 15.99 2.72
N TYR A 66 0.67 14.94 3.50
CA TYR A 66 -0.32 13.87 3.60
C TYR A 66 -0.84 13.78 5.01
N ILE A 67 -2.14 13.60 5.16
CA ILE A 67 -2.79 13.34 6.45
C ILE A 67 -3.26 11.88 6.41
N ASP A 68 -2.75 11.07 7.33
CA ASP A 68 -3.17 9.67 7.48
C ASP A 68 -4.68 9.59 7.69
N ARG A 69 -5.31 8.65 7.02
CA ARG A 69 -6.72 8.35 7.21
C ARG A 69 -6.90 7.62 8.55
N GLU A 70 -7.91 8.04 9.29
CA GLU A 70 -8.21 7.44 10.58
C GLU A 70 -8.80 6.03 10.42
N MET A 71 -8.37 5.10 11.26
CA MET A 71 -8.86 3.71 11.22
C MET A 71 -10.38 3.63 11.39
N ALA A 72 -10.97 4.57 12.15
CA ALA A 72 -12.41 4.63 12.39
C ALA A 72 -13.25 4.92 11.14
N GLU A 73 -12.64 5.49 10.09
CA GLU A 73 -13.32 5.75 8.81
C GLU A 73 -13.58 4.47 7.99
N TYR A 74 -12.96 3.35 8.39
CA TYR A 74 -12.98 2.07 7.66
C TYR A 74 -13.47 0.92 8.56
N PRO A 75 -14.72 0.99 9.09
CA PRO A 75 -15.26 -0.01 9.99
C PRO A 75 -15.44 -1.40 9.35
N ALA A 76 -15.57 -1.45 8.02
CA ALA A 76 -15.57 -2.69 7.26
C ALA A 76 -14.45 -2.73 6.23
N ALA A 77 -13.97 -3.92 5.89
CA ALA A 77 -12.91 -4.07 4.89
C ALA A 77 -13.30 -3.49 3.52
N ALA A 78 -14.55 -3.60 3.12
CA ALA A 78 -15.09 -3.03 1.89
C ALA A 78 -14.90 -1.50 1.79
N ASP A 79 -14.91 -0.80 2.93
CA ASP A 79 -14.73 0.66 2.97
C ASP A 79 -13.34 1.08 2.48
N THR A 80 -12.34 0.21 2.66
CA THR A 80 -10.96 0.48 2.20
C THR A 80 -10.82 0.48 0.67
N ARG A 81 -11.82 -0.01 -0.06
CA ARG A 81 -11.81 0.00 -1.54
C ARG A 81 -11.70 1.41 -2.11
N ARG A 82 -12.44 2.36 -1.51
CA ARG A 82 -12.37 3.76 -1.94
C ARG A 82 -10.98 4.35 -1.70
N LEU A 83 -10.39 4.09 -0.53
CA LEU A 83 -9.03 4.53 -0.21
C LEU A 83 -8.02 3.93 -1.19
N GLN A 84 -8.10 2.63 -1.45
CA GLN A 84 -7.26 1.96 -2.44
C GLN A 84 -7.34 2.64 -3.80
N GLN A 85 -8.55 2.93 -4.29
CA GLN A 85 -8.74 3.56 -5.60
C GLN A 85 -8.16 4.98 -5.64
N GLU A 86 -8.40 5.78 -4.61
CA GLU A 86 -7.86 7.13 -4.48
C GLU A 86 -6.32 7.13 -4.54
N ILE A 87 -5.68 6.30 -3.71
CA ILE A 87 -4.21 6.22 -3.63
C ILE A 87 -3.63 5.66 -4.93
N HIS A 88 -4.23 4.61 -5.48
CA HIS A 88 -3.81 4.02 -6.76
C HIS A 88 -3.81 5.06 -7.89
N GLN A 89 -4.89 5.83 -8.04
CA GLN A 89 -4.99 6.85 -9.07
C GLN A 89 -3.97 7.98 -8.87
N ASN A 90 -3.73 8.40 -7.63
CA ASN A 90 -2.73 9.41 -7.31
C ASN A 90 -1.31 8.93 -7.68
N THR A 91 -0.97 7.69 -7.37
CA THR A 91 0.32 7.09 -7.76
C THR A 91 0.47 7.00 -9.27
N LEU A 92 -0.58 6.57 -10.00
CA LEU A 92 -0.56 6.51 -11.46
C LEU A 92 -0.39 7.90 -12.09
N ALA A 93 -1.07 8.91 -11.56
CA ALA A 93 -0.94 10.30 -12.01
C ALA A 93 0.50 10.80 -11.84
N TYR A 94 1.11 10.56 -10.67
CA TYR A 94 2.51 10.88 -10.43
C TYR A 94 3.44 10.20 -11.43
N LEU A 95 3.28 8.88 -11.61
CA LEU A 95 4.11 8.09 -12.54
C LEU A 95 3.94 8.51 -14.01
N SER A 96 2.76 9.02 -14.39
CA SER A 96 2.52 9.50 -15.76
C SER A 96 3.27 10.79 -16.10
N GLY A 97 3.57 11.60 -15.08
CA GLY A 97 4.32 12.85 -15.22
C GLY A 97 5.84 12.69 -15.18
N LEU A 98 6.37 11.47 -14.93
CA LEU A 98 7.80 11.24 -14.81
C LEU A 98 8.43 10.76 -16.13
N THR A 99 9.69 11.19 -16.34
CA THR A 99 10.64 10.54 -17.26
C THR A 99 11.44 9.47 -16.51
N GLU A 100 12.05 8.52 -17.23
CA GLU A 100 12.96 7.54 -16.61
C GLU A 100 14.19 8.20 -15.95
N GLN A 101 14.64 9.31 -16.47
CA GLN A 101 15.71 10.09 -15.86
C GLN A 101 15.28 10.62 -14.49
N GLN A 102 14.10 11.23 -14.39
CA GLN A 102 13.55 11.73 -13.11
C GLN A 102 13.27 10.60 -12.13
N LEU A 103 12.75 9.46 -12.60
CA LEU A 103 12.52 8.27 -11.78
C LEU A 103 13.79 7.81 -11.05
N ASN A 104 14.94 7.91 -11.69
CA ASN A 104 16.24 7.44 -11.19
C ASN A 104 17.15 8.57 -10.68
N ALA A 105 16.72 9.82 -10.71
CA ALA A 105 17.47 10.96 -10.20
C ALA A 105 17.22 11.15 -8.70
N ASN A 106 18.25 11.60 -7.97
CA ASN A 106 18.11 11.95 -6.58
C ASN A 106 17.17 13.14 -6.40
N THR A 107 16.19 13.00 -5.54
CA THR A 107 15.19 14.00 -5.17
C THR A 107 15.26 14.26 -3.68
N ALA A 108 15.23 15.52 -3.27
CA ALA A 108 15.15 15.90 -1.87
C ALA A 108 13.72 15.74 -1.39
N LEU A 109 13.53 15.01 -0.30
CA LEU A 109 12.26 14.79 0.38
C LEU A 109 12.33 15.50 1.73
N ARG A 110 11.31 16.28 2.05
CA ARG A 110 11.15 16.91 3.37
C ARG A 110 10.08 16.14 4.15
N PHE A 111 10.46 15.64 5.31
CA PHE A 111 9.53 14.99 6.24
C PHE A 111 8.80 16.00 7.13
N PRO A 112 7.67 15.60 7.76
CA PRO A 112 6.90 16.48 8.64
C PRO A 112 7.67 17.03 9.85
N ASP A 113 8.68 16.29 10.35
CA ASP A 113 9.59 16.70 11.42
C ASP A 113 10.65 17.72 10.96
N GLY A 114 10.70 18.01 9.64
CA GLY A 114 11.62 18.95 9.02
C GLY A 114 12.88 18.31 8.44
N ASP A 115 13.09 17.02 8.67
CA ASP A 115 14.25 16.30 8.14
C ASP A 115 14.24 16.26 6.61
N LEU A 116 15.44 16.42 6.04
CA LEU A 116 15.69 16.34 4.60
C LEU A 116 16.45 15.06 4.29
N VAL A 117 15.87 14.22 3.46
CA VAL A 117 16.54 13.04 2.92
C VAL A 117 16.57 13.10 1.41
N THR A 118 17.63 12.55 0.82
CA THR A 118 17.78 12.48 -0.64
C THR A 118 17.68 11.04 -1.09
N ARG A 119 16.69 10.73 -1.91
CA ARG A 119 16.44 9.40 -2.47
C ARG A 119 15.92 9.51 -3.90
N THR A 120 16.04 8.44 -4.68
CA THR A 120 15.39 8.38 -5.99
C THR A 120 13.90 8.03 -5.84
N PRO A 121 13.01 8.58 -6.68
CA PRO A 121 11.60 8.15 -6.71
C PRO A 121 11.45 6.64 -6.87
N ALA A 122 12.28 6.01 -7.70
CA ALA A 122 12.29 4.56 -7.89
C ALA A 122 12.48 3.79 -6.58
N LEU A 123 13.42 4.22 -5.72
CA LEU A 123 13.67 3.58 -4.43
C LEU A 123 12.47 3.74 -3.49
N ILE A 124 11.89 4.93 -3.43
CA ILE A 124 10.72 5.23 -2.59
C ILE A 124 9.52 4.38 -3.03
N ILE A 125 9.26 4.30 -4.34
CA ILE A 125 8.16 3.49 -4.87
C ILE A 125 8.40 2.00 -4.55
N HIS A 126 9.61 1.52 -4.74
CA HIS A 126 9.99 0.14 -4.36
C HIS A 126 9.76 -0.12 -2.87
N HIS A 127 10.11 0.86 -2.03
CA HIS A 127 9.93 0.78 -0.58
C HIS A 127 8.45 0.57 -0.22
N PHE A 128 7.53 1.43 -0.67
CA PHE A 128 6.13 1.27 -0.28
C PHE A 128 5.46 0.04 -0.94
N LEU A 129 5.88 -0.39 -2.13
CA LEU A 129 5.38 -1.63 -2.73
C LEU A 129 5.84 -2.86 -1.93
N THR A 130 7.11 -2.92 -1.51
CA THR A 130 7.60 -4.01 -0.66
C THR A 130 6.99 -3.96 0.74
N HIS A 131 6.73 -2.77 1.29
CA HIS A 131 6.00 -2.57 2.54
C HIS A 131 4.56 -3.12 2.45
N ALA A 132 3.87 -2.89 1.32
CA ALA A 132 2.56 -3.47 1.07
C ALA A 132 2.60 -5.01 1.08
N HIS A 133 3.62 -5.63 0.48
CA HIS A 133 3.81 -7.09 0.51
C HIS A 133 4.16 -7.61 1.91
N HIS A 134 4.92 -6.85 2.70
CA HIS A 134 5.19 -7.19 4.10
C HIS A 134 3.88 -7.28 4.90
N HIS A 135 3.04 -6.25 4.84
CA HIS A 135 1.74 -6.24 5.53
C HIS A 135 0.75 -7.25 4.96
N LYS A 136 0.76 -7.51 3.66
CA LYS A 136 -0.02 -8.60 3.06
C LYS A 136 0.35 -9.95 3.68
N GLY A 137 1.63 -10.22 3.93
CA GLY A 137 2.09 -11.42 4.63
C GLY A 137 1.56 -11.51 6.06
N GLN A 138 1.52 -10.39 6.78
CA GLN A 138 0.94 -10.32 8.13
C GLN A 138 -0.58 -10.58 8.09
N ILE A 139 -1.31 -9.96 7.16
CA ILE A 139 -2.75 -10.21 6.94
C ILE A 139 -2.99 -11.69 6.66
N ALA A 140 -2.19 -12.32 5.76
CA ALA A 140 -2.31 -13.73 5.45
C ALA A 140 -2.11 -14.63 6.69
N SER A 141 -1.18 -14.27 7.56
CA SER A 141 -0.91 -14.98 8.80
C SER A 141 -2.07 -14.85 9.78
N ILE A 142 -2.60 -13.65 9.98
CA ILE A 142 -3.76 -13.40 10.84
C ILE A 142 -4.99 -14.15 10.32
N CYS A 143 -5.30 -14.06 9.03
CA CYS A 143 -6.42 -14.77 8.41
C CYS A 143 -6.32 -16.28 8.62
N ARG A 144 -5.11 -16.86 8.45
CA ARG A 144 -4.90 -18.29 8.70
C ARG A 144 -5.13 -18.67 10.17
N LEU A 145 -4.66 -17.86 11.12
CA LEU A 145 -4.88 -18.09 12.55
C LEU A 145 -6.35 -17.98 12.95
N LEU A 146 -7.11 -17.15 12.25
CA LEU A 146 -8.56 -17.00 12.44
C LEU A 146 -9.39 -18.09 11.74
N GLY A 147 -8.78 -18.94 10.91
CA GLY A 147 -9.47 -20.00 10.16
C GLY A 147 -9.99 -19.56 8.78
N TYR A 148 -9.58 -18.39 8.29
CA TYR A 148 -9.98 -17.82 6.99
C TYR A 148 -8.76 -17.63 6.08
N PRO A 149 -8.07 -18.68 5.62
CA PRO A 149 -6.86 -18.51 4.81
C PRO A 149 -7.13 -17.69 3.55
N LEU A 150 -6.21 -16.76 3.23
CA LEU A 150 -6.31 -15.97 1.99
C LEU A 150 -6.25 -16.88 0.76
N PRO A 151 -6.97 -16.52 -0.33
CA PRO A 151 -6.71 -17.09 -1.64
C PRO A 151 -5.31 -16.75 -2.14
N ASP A 152 -4.86 -17.41 -3.20
CA ASP A 152 -3.58 -17.10 -3.82
C ASP A 152 -3.53 -15.65 -4.33
N THR A 153 -2.45 -14.98 -3.99
CA THR A 153 -2.17 -13.58 -4.39
C THR A 153 -0.73 -13.43 -4.87
N TYR A 154 -0.19 -14.49 -5.48
CA TYR A 154 1.16 -14.48 -6.03
C TYR A 154 1.23 -13.61 -7.29
N LEU A 155 2.26 -12.74 -7.35
CA LEU A 155 2.41 -11.81 -8.47
C LEU A 155 2.56 -12.50 -9.82
N CYS A 156 3.18 -13.68 -9.85
CA CYS A 156 3.35 -14.47 -11.08
C CYS A 156 2.03 -14.96 -11.72
N GLN A 157 0.89 -14.71 -11.09
CA GLN A 157 -0.44 -15.02 -11.64
C GLN A 157 -1.07 -13.85 -12.41
N PHE A 158 -0.43 -12.67 -12.41
CA PHE A 158 -1.00 -11.44 -12.97
C PHE A 158 -0.36 -11.01 -14.30
N GLU A 159 0.38 -11.88 -14.96
CA GLU A 159 0.91 -11.63 -16.31
C GLU A 159 -0.10 -11.90 -17.41
#